data_9d9c2e4df2b86049a3834c60efb73de8
#
_entry.id   9d9c2e4df2b86049a3834c60efb73de8
#
_cell.length_a   1.000
_cell.length_b   1.000
_cell.length_c   1.000
_cell.angle_alpha   90.00
_cell.angle_beta   90.00
_cell.angle_gamma   90.00
#
_symmetry.space_group_name_H-M   'P 1'
#
loop_
_entity.id
_entity.type
_entity.pdbx_description
1 polymer ?
#
loop_
_entity_poly.entity_id
_entity_poly.type
_entity_poly.pdbx_seq_one_letter_code
_entity_poly.pdbx_strand_id
1 'polypeptide(L)'
;MPFFGRFMMETYQQMDLFHDNNDLPAETIQADPRPPLTVTWNLWHGCKKVSPGCANCYMFRRDEEYGKDPTIVHKTSSFSLPVRKYRSGPYKGLHRIPAGSLIYTCFTSDFFIEEADDWRPEAWDMIRRRPDCSFFMITKRPERILQCLPADWGKGWDHVHISCTCEDQTRADRRLPVFLNLPLRHKSITHEPMLEAIDIRKYLAEYGNSVNENGSRILESVSCGGESGPKARICDFGWVLNTHIQCVEYGVPFHFHQTGARLRRSVPDGHGGHIQKVYEIPREYQHTQAEKAGLDYGGGIEIPACLSADSPSVCKEPEEEGSN
;
A
#
# COMPACT_ATOMS: atom_id res chain seq x y z
N MET A 1 1.73 14.32 -5.42
CA MET A 1 1.24 13.21 -4.61
C MET A 1 -0.31 13.23 -4.44
N PRO A 2 -1.12 13.54 -5.46
CA PRO A 2 -2.58 13.47 -5.32
C PRO A 2 -3.21 12.16 -5.80
N PHE A 3 -2.48 11.29 -6.54
CA PHE A 3 -3.10 10.14 -7.23
C PHE A 3 -3.29 8.88 -6.37
N PHE A 4 -2.42 8.61 -5.42
CA PHE A 4 -2.56 7.43 -4.54
C PHE A 4 -3.84 7.52 -3.68
N GLY A 5 -4.20 8.74 -3.28
CA GLY A 5 -5.40 8.99 -2.51
C GLY A 5 -6.71 8.73 -3.26
N ARG A 6 -6.74 8.96 -4.57
CA ARG A 6 -8.00 8.86 -5.32
C ARG A 6 -8.42 7.42 -5.58
N PHE A 7 -7.49 6.55 -5.98
CA PHE A 7 -7.80 5.14 -6.21
C PHE A 7 -8.16 4.41 -4.91
N MET A 8 -7.39 4.64 -3.83
CA MET A 8 -7.72 4.08 -2.52
C MET A 8 -9.02 4.66 -1.96
N MET A 9 -9.34 5.94 -2.21
CA MET A 9 -10.63 6.52 -1.82
C MET A 9 -11.80 5.96 -2.64
N GLU A 10 -11.63 5.70 -3.94
CA GLU A 10 -12.67 5.07 -4.76
C GLU A 10 -12.92 3.62 -4.33
N THR A 11 -11.87 2.88 -3.98
CA THR A 11 -11.99 1.52 -3.41
C THR A 11 -12.63 1.54 -2.02
N TYR A 12 -12.31 2.55 -1.19
CA TYR A 12 -12.90 2.72 0.14
C TYR A 12 -14.32 3.32 0.09
N GLN A 13 -14.67 4.17 -0.88
CA GLN A 13 -16.04 4.70 -1.05
C GLN A 13 -17.04 3.62 -1.49
N GLN A 14 -16.58 2.53 -2.12
CA GLN A 14 -17.43 1.35 -2.37
C GLN A 14 -17.59 0.45 -1.15
N MET A 15 -16.82 0.68 -0.06
CA MET A 15 -16.90 -0.07 1.20
C MET A 15 -17.78 0.59 2.26
N ASP A 16 -18.58 1.61 1.92
CA ASP A 16 -19.62 2.17 2.81
C ASP A 16 -20.81 1.21 2.95
N LEU A 17 -20.56 0.04 3.55
CA LEU A 17 -21.61 -0.89 3.91
C LEU A 17 -21.46 -1.28 5.40
N PHE A 18 -22.43 -0.75 6.16
CA PHE A 18 -22.82 -1.18 7.52
C PHE A 18 -21.96 -0.68 8.70
N HIS A 19 -22.32 0.50 9.18
CA HIS A 19 -22.10 0.89 10.56
C HIS A 19 -23.24 0.29 11.41
N ASP A 20 -22.97 -0.78 12.12
CA ASP A 20 -23.72 -1.12 13.33
C ASP A 20 -23.00 -0.43 14.50
N ASN A 21 -23.51 0.76 14.83
CA ASN A 21 -23.14 1.50 16.03
C ASN A 21 -23.96 0.98 17.21
N ASN A 22 -23.37 0.18 18.09
CA ASN A 22 -23.88 0.05 19.45
C ASN A 22 -22.74 0.13 20.46
N ASP A 23 -22.93 1.08 21.39
CA ASP A 23 -22.30 1.25 22.70
C ASP A 23 -21.01 2.09 22.81
N LEU A 24 -21.11 3.37 22.43
CA LEU A 24 -20.38 4.44 23.13
C LEU A 24 -21.36 5.60 23.37
N PRO A 25 -21.29 6.32 24.54
CA PRO A 25 -22.17 7.46 24.79
C PRO A 25 -22.01 8.49 23.70
N ALA A 26 -23.11 8.85 23.06
CA ALA A 26 -23.17 9.85 22.01
C ALA A 26 -22.82 11.24 22.58
N GLU A 27 -21.53 11.53 22.71
CA GLU A 27 -21.10 12.91 22.52
C GLU A 27 -21.49 13.26 21.09
N THR A 28 -22.34 14.25 20.92
CA THR A 28 -22.79 14.77 19.64
C THR A 28 -21.53 15.11 18.83
N ILE A 29 -21.09 14.19 17.97
CA ILE A 29 -19.96 14.41 17.06
C ILE A 29 -20.45 15.51 16.13
N GLN A 30 -20.05 16.74 16.40
CA GLN A 30 -20.32 17.86 15.53
C GLN A 30 -19.66 17.53 14.19
N ALA A 31 -20.45 17.29 13.15
CA ALA A 31 -19.96 16.88 11.85
C ALA A 31 -18.84 17.84 11.39
N ASP A 32 -17.67 17.32 11.08
CA ASP A 32 -16.57 18.16 10.60
C ASP A 32 -16.99 18.74 9.22
N PRO A 33 -17.06 20.08 9.08
CA PRO A 33 -17.52 20.68 7.83
C PRO A 33 -16.49 20.60 6.69
N ARG A 34 -15.29 20.10 6.99
CA ARG A 34 -14.19 20.02 6.05
C ARG A 34 -14.20 18.67 5.32
N PRO A 35 -13.82 18.65 4.02
CA PRO A 35 -13.69 17.39 3.30
C PRO A 35 -12.58 16.52 3.90
N PRO A 36 -12.69 15.20 3.78
CA PRO A 36 -11.62 14.27 4.13
C PRO A 36 -10.32 14.58 3.38
N LEU A 37 -9.19 14.27 4.00
CA LEU A 37 -7.86 14.48 3.44
C LEU A 37 -7.10 13.16 3.34
N THR A 38 -6.18 13.09 2.39
CA THR A 38 -5.11 12.09 2.40
C THR A 38 -3.84 12.73 2.95
N VAL A 39 -3.37 12.23 4.09
CA VAL A 39 -2.19 12.78 4.78
C VAL A 39 -1.16 11.71 5.09
N THR A 40 0.11 12.11 5.18
CA THR A 40 1.18 11.24 5.67
C THR A 40 1.53 11.62 7.11
N TRP A 41 1.45 10.64 8.00
CA TRP A 41 1.83 10.78 9.40
C TRP A 41 3.10 9.98 9.67
N ASN A 42 4.24 10.67 9.68
CA ASN A 42 5.52 10.10 10.06
C ASN A 42 5.77 10.42 11.54
N LEU A 43 5.35 9.53 12.42
CA LEU A 43 5.43 9.73 13.88
C LEU A 43 6.88 9.56 14.40
N TRP A 44 7.68 8.74 13.73
CA TRP A 44 9.13 8.66 13.88
C TRP A 44 9.80 8.60 12.51
N HIS A 45 11.08 8.85 12.52
CA HIS A 45 11.95 8.89 11.36
C HIS A 45 13.20 8.09 11.63
N GLY A 46 13.83 7.56 10.57
CA GLY A 46 14.96 6.64 10.65
C GLY A 46 14.50 5.18 10.64
N CYS A 47 15.31 4.30 10.06
CA CYS A 47 14.96 2.90 9.88
C CYS A 47 16.20 2.01 9.81
N LYS A 48 16.02 0.70 9.99
CA LYS A 48 17.05 -0.31 9.75
C LYS A 48 16.67 -1.19 8.58
N LYS A 49 17.63 -1.43 7.67
CA LYS A 49 17.44 -2.29 6.50
C LYS A 49 17.29 -3.74 6.96
N VAL A 50 16.25 -4.44 6.48
CA VAL A 50 15.95 -5.84 6.85
C VAL A 50 15.93 -6.79 5.67
N SER A 51 15.96 -6.26 4.44
CA SER A 51 15.85 -7.09 3.24
C SER A 51 16.39 -6.37 1.99
N PRO A 52 16.57 -7.07 0.87
CA PRO A 52 17.02 -6.47 -0.40
C PRO A 52 16.15 -5.29 -0.85
N GLY A 53 14.85 -5.30 -0.56
CA GLY A 53 13.94 -4.17 -0.86
C GLY A 53 14.31 -2.87 -0.15
N CYS A 54 15.14 -2.92 0.90
CA CYS A 54 15.62 -1.73 1.59
C CYS A 54 16.91 -1.14 1.01
N ALA A 55 17.55 -1.79 0.00
CA ALA A 55 18.87 -1.39 -0.50
C ALA A 55 18.91 0.06 -0.99
N ASN A 56 17.95 0.44 -1.85
CA ASN A 56 17.83 1.76 -2.47
C ASN A 56 16.65 2.58 -1.92
N CYS A 57 16.25 2.34 -0.67
CA CYS A 57 15.13 3.03 -0.05
C CYS A 57 15.31 4.56 -0.12
N TYR A 58 14.25 5.25 -0.56
CA TYR A 58 14.26 6.69 -0.76
C TYR A 58 14.52 7.47 0.54
N MET A 59 14.11 6.94 1.69
CA MET A 59 14.34 7.57 2.98
C MET A 59 15.85 7.61 3.31
N PHE A 60 16.54 6.46 3.19
CA PHE A 60 17.98 6.39 3.40
C PHE A 60 18.74 7.32 2.47
N ARG A 61 18.43 7.27 1.17
CA ARG A 61 19.07 8.11 0.15
C ARG A 61 18.89 9.60 0.44
N ARG A 62 17.68 10.01 0.84
CA ARG A 62 17.38 11.39 1.16
C ARG A 62 18.14 11.87 2.39
N ASP A 63 18.21 11.06 3.43
CA ASP A 63 18.95 11.42 4.65
C ASP A 63 20.46 11.55 4.37
N GLU A 64 21.04 10.60 3.62
CA GLU A 64 22.43 10.65 3.19
C GLU A 64 22.73 11.92 2.37
N GLU A 65 21.82 12.33 1.47
CA GLU A 65 21.92 13.57 0.69
C GLU A 65 21.99 14.83 1.58
N TYR A 66 21.28 14.80 2.72
CA TYR A 66 21.29 15.90 3.69
C TYR A 66 22.28 15.70 4.85
N GLY A 67 23.20 14.75 4.72
CA GLY A 67 24.23 14.47 5.75
C GLY A 67 23.66 13.96 7.08
N LYS A 68 22.50 13.35 7.07
CA LYS A 68 21.86 12.75 8.23
C LYS A 68 22.14 11.25 8.29
N ASP A 69 22.22 10.69 9.48
CA ASP A 69 22.28 9.25 9.67
C ASP A 69 20.87 8.66 9.64
N PRO A 70 20.50 7.92 8.57
CA PRO A 70 19.17 7.34 8.42
C PRO A 70 18.90 6.18 9.40
N THR A 71 19.92 5.69 10.11
CA THR A 71 19.77 4.57 11.05
C THR A 71 19.37 5.01 12.45
N ILE A 72 19.43 6.31 12.76
CA ILE A 72 19.02 6.87 14.03
C ILE A 72 17.50 7.07 14.04
N VAL A 73 16.80 6.21 14.76
CA VAL A 73 15.34 6.31 14.91
C VAL A 73 14.98 7.30 16.01
N HIS A 74 14.11 8.26 15.71
CA HIS A 74 13.70 9.30 16.65
C HIS A 74 12.27 9.77 16.41
N LYS A 75 11.57 10.23 17.47
CA LYS A 75 10.25 10.87 17.34
C LYS A 75 10.35 12.13 16.50
N THR A 76 9.38 12.34 15.60
CA THR A 76 9.28 13.58 14.81
C THR A 76 8.46 14.65 15.54
N SER A 77 8.55 15.89 15.05
CA SER A 77 7.64 16.97 15.50
C SER A 77 6.17 16.68 15.15
N SER A 78 5.89 15.75 14.24
CA SER A 78 4.54 15.34 13.83
C SER A 78 3.97 14.18 14.65
N PHE A 79 4.68 13.71 15.68
CA PHE A 79 4.30 12.52 16.47
C PHE A 79 2.83 12.54 16.91
N SER A 80 2.35 13.66 17.44
CA SER A 80 0.96 13.79 17.93
C SER A 80 -0.04 14.34 16.88
N LEU A 81 0.31 14.35 15.59
CA LEU A 81 -0.51 14.98 14.54
C LEU A 81 -1.97 14.50 14.48
N PRO A 82 -2.31 13.20 14.57
CA PRO A 82 -3.69 12.75 14.47
C PRO A 82 -4.63 13.36 15.49
N VAL A 83 -4.12 13.61 16.70
CA VAL A 83 -4.92 14.12 17.84
C VAL A 83 -4.76 15.63 18.06
N ARG A 84 -3.96 16.33 17.23
CA ARG A 84 -3.81 17.78 17.34
C ARG A 84 -5.08 18.49 16.94
N LYS A 85 -5.46 19.48 17.78
CA LYS A 85 -6.59 20.36 17.52
C LYS A 85 -6.12 21.77 17.13
N TYR A 86 -6.99 22.50 16.46
CA TYR A 86 -6.81 23.93 16.25
C TYR A 86 -7.01 24.69 17.56
N ARG A 87 -6.08 25.61 17.87
CA ARG A 87 -6.14 26.43 19.08
C ARG A 87 -6.95 27.72 18.90
N SER A 88 -7.12 28.17 17.67
CA SER A 88 -7.80 29.43 17.31
C SER A 88 -8.39 29.33 15.91
N GLY A 89 -9.11 30.38 15.49
CA GLY A 89 -9.73 30.48 14.18
C GLY A 89 -11.04 29.72 14.04
N PRO A 90 -11.59 29.60 12.81
CA PRO A 90 -12.92 29.05 12.56
C PRO A 90 -13.06 27.56 12.94
N TYR A 91 -11.94 26.85 13.00
CA TYR A 91 -11.90 25.41 13.34
C TYR A 91 -11.40 25.12 14.76
N LYS A 92 -11.43 26.14 15.66
CA LYS A 92 -10.99 25.97 17.05
C LYS A 92 -11.68 24.77 17.71
N GLY A 93 -10.88 23.89 18.32
CA GLY A 93 -11.35 22.67 18.98
C GLY A 93 -11.46 21.45 18.06
N LEU A 94 -11.60 21.60 16.75
CA LEU A 94 -11.59 20.48 15.80
C LEU A 94 -10.17 19.93 15.61
N HIS A 95 -10.08 18.64 15.31
CA HIS A 95 -8.80 18.02 14.95
C HIS A 95 -8.22 18.64 13.68
N ARG A 96 -6.90 18.69 13.55
CA ARG A 96 -6.24 19.19 12.34
C ARG A 96 -6.50 18.33 11.14
N ILE A 97 -6.61 17.02 11.34
CA ILE A 97 -6.99 16.05 10.32
C ILE A 97 -8.51 15.86 10.44
N PRO A 98 -9.31 16.17 9.41
CA PRO A 98 -10.76 15.98 9.41
C PRO A 98 -11.16 14.51 9.58
N ALA A 99 -12.40 14.27 10.00
CA ALA A 99 -13.01 12.96 9.97
C ALA A 99 -13.09 12.39 8.54
N GLY A 100 -13.09 11.08 8.38
CA GLY A 100 -13.07 10.38 7.08
C GLY A 100 -11.72 10.40 6.35
N SER A 101 -10.66 11.01 6.94
CA SER A 101 -9.35 11.12 6.30
C SER A 101 -8.59 9.80 6.27
N LEU A 102 -7.84 9.57 5.17
CA LEU A 102 -6.87 8.49 5.06
C LEU A 102 -5.48 8.95 5.55
N ILE A 103 -4.91 8.23 6.50
CA ILE A 103 -3.64 8.55 7.12
C ILE A 103 -2.59 7.47 6.78
N TYR A 104 -1.71 7.78 5.83
CA TYR A 104 -0.53 6.96 5.56
C TYR A 104 0.45 7.08 6.71
N THR A 105 0.68 5.97 7.40
CA THR A 105 1.35 5.94 8.69
C THR A 105 2.77 5.39 8.57
N CYS A 106 3.75 6.16 9.01
CA CYS A 106 5.15 5.75 9.18
C CYS A 106 5.92 5.45 7.88
N PHE A 107 5.79 6.29 6.85
CA PHE A 107 6.45 6.10 5.55
C PHE A 107 7.94 6.47 5.53
N THR A 108 8.47 7.08 6.61
CA THR A 108 9.91 7.36 6.79
C THR A 108 10.57 6.44 7.80
N SER A 109 9.91 5.32 8.12
CA SER A 109 10.39 4.26 9.01
C SER A 109 9.56 2.99 8.76
N ASP A 110 9.52 2.09 9.75
CA ASP A 110 8.57 0.99 9.86
C ASP A 110 7.84 1.11 11.20
N PHE A 111 6.51 0.99 11.21
CA PHE A 111 5.73 1.13 12.44
C PHE A 111 6.10 0.09 13.50
N PHE A 112 6.58 -1.07 13.08
CA PHE A 112 6.94 -2.19 13.94
C PHE A 112 8.45 -2.30 14.21
N ILE A 113 9.22 -1.22 14.00
CA ILE A 113 10.65 -1.20 14.30
C ILE A 113 10.89 -1.24 15.82
N GLU A 114 11.96 -1.93 16.27
CA GLU A 114 12.25 -2.17 17.68
C GLU A 114 12.53 -0.88 18.45
N GLU A 115 13.25 0.04 17.84
CA GLU A 115 13.62 1.32 18.42
C GLU A 115 12.43 2.20 18.81
N ALA A 116 11.23 1.88 18.30
CA ALA A 116 9.99 2.60 18.61
C ALA A 116 9.13 1.89 19.67
N ASP A 117 9.58 0.79 20.27
CA ASP A 117 8.78 -0.01 21.20
C ASP A 117 8.24 0.83 22.38
N ASP A 118 9.06 1.71 22.95
CA ASP A 118 8.66 2.60 24.06
C ASP A 118 7.65 3.68 23.63
N TRP A 119 7.56 3.99 22.35
CA TRP A 119 6.68 5.06 21.83
C TRP A 119 5.39 4.50 21.21
N ARG A 120 5.39 3.25 20.84
CA ARG A 120 4.28 2.61 20.13
C ARG A 120 2.99 2.56 20.93
N PRO A 121 2.98 2.34 22.26
CA PRO A 121 1.75 2.40 23.05
C PRO A 121 1.05 3.76 22.96
N GLU A 122 1.80 4.87 22.97
CA GLU A 122 1.24 6.22 22.79
C GLU A 122 0.71 6.41 21.36
N ALA A 123 1.37 5.84 20.35
CA ALA A 123 0.90 5.86 18.96
C ALA A 123 -0.43 5.10 18.79
N TRP A 124 -0.54 3.91 19.40
CA TRP A 124 -1.77 3.14 19.41
C TRP A 124 -2.92 3.88 20.14
N ASP A 125 -2.63 4.59 21.24
CA ASP A 125 -3.64 5.41 21.91
C ASP A 125 -4.17 6.52 20.98
N MET A 126 -3.29 7.18 20.23
CA MET A 126 -3.70 8.20 19.26
C MET A 126 -4.56 7.61 18.13
N ILE A 127 -4.23 6.43 17.61
CA ILE A 127 -5.01 5.72 16.59
C ILE A 127 -6.39 5.35 17.16
N ARG A 128 -6.44 4.75 18.36
CA ARG A 128 -7.69 4.39 19.06
C ARG A 128 -8.65 5.56 19.21
N ARG A 129 -8.12 6.76 19.48
CA ARG A 129 -8.94 7.98 19.66
C ARG A 129 -9.41 8.60 18.34
N ARG A 130 -9.05 8.02 17.20
CA ARG A 130 -9.39 8.52 15.86
C ARG A 130 -10.03 7.41 15.01
N PRO A 131 -11.09 6.74 15.51
CA PRO A 131 -11.81 5.75 14.72
C PRO A 131 -12.56 6.37 13.52
N ASP A 132 -12.67 7.70 13.51
CA ASP A 132 -13.19 8.52 12.42
C ASP A 132 -12.23 8.71 11.24
N CYS A 133 -11.00 8.16 11.31
CA CYS A 133 -10.00 8.19 10.25
C CYS A 133 -9.54 6.78 9.93
N SER A 134 -9.06 6.54 8.70
CA SER A 134 -8.43 5.27 8.32
C SER A 134 -6.91 5.39 8.37
N PHE A 135 -6.24 4.40 9.01
CA PHE A 135 -4.79 4.35 9.12
C PHE A 135 -4.22 3.24 8.26
N PHE A 136 -3.38 3.58 7.30
CA PHE A 136 -2.73 2.63 6.42
C PHE A 136 -1.24 2.52 6.73
N MET A 137 -0.76 1.31 6.99
CA MET A 137 0.61 1.00 7.35
C MET A 137 1.21 0.00 6.37
N ILE A 138 2.48 0.18 6.01
CA ILE A 138 3.25 -0.79 5.23
C ILE A 138 4.42 -1.26 6.08
N THR A 139 4.63 -2.58 6.17
CA THR A 139 5.72 -3.15 6.96
C THR A 139 6.48 -4.25 6.23
N LYS A 140 7.75 -4.38 6.58
CA LYS A 140 8.64 -5.50 6.24
C LYS A 140 8.94 -6.40 7.45
N ARG A 141 8.22 -6.20 8.58
CA ARG A 141 8.42 -6.87 9.86
C ARG A 141 7.14 -7.55 10.39
N PRO A 142 6.47 -8.42 9.60
CA PRO A 142 5.23 -9.04 10.04
C PRO A 142 5.40 -9.89 11.30
N GLU A 143 6.60 -10.45 11.52
CA GLU A 143 6.95 -11.25 12.70
C GLU A 143 6.89 -10.46 14.01
N ARG A 144 6.96 -9.12 13.95
CA ARG A 144 6.88 -8.27 15.12
C ARG A 144 5.46 -7.79 15.44
N ILE A 145 4.54 -7.89 14.48
CA ILE A 145 3.21 -7.28 14.63
C ILE A 145 2.54 -7.77 15.91
N LEU A 146 2.43 -9.09 16.10
CA LEU A 146 1.67 -9.66 17.21
C LEU A 146 2.09 -9.12 18.59
N GLN A 147 3.38 -9.02 18.84
CA GLN A 147 3.91 -8.52 20.12
C GLN A 147 3.80 -6.99 20.27
N CYS A 148 3.53 -6.29 19.18
CA CYS A 148 3.41 -4.83 19.12
C CYS A 148 1.95 -4.34 19.19
N LEU A 149 0.97 -5.26 19.15
CA LEU A 149 -0.46 -4.91 19.22
C LEU A 149 -0.85 -4.48 20.64
N PRO A 150 -1.77 -3.52 20.80
CA PRO A 150 -2.28 -3.14 22.11
C PRO A 150 -3.17 -4.25 22.71
N ALA A 151 -3.30 -4.29 24.03
CA ALA A 151 -4.00 -5.36 24.74
C ALA A 151 -5.50 -5.47 24.36
N ASP A 152 -6.11 -4.39 23.93
CA ASP A 152 -7.51 -4.30 23.50
C ASP A 152 -7.69 -4.46 21.98
N TRP A 153 -6.68 -4.93 21.27
CA TRP A 153 -6.71 -5.11 19.81
C TRP A 153 -7.80 -6.09 19.35
N GLY A 154 -8.03 -7.15 20.08
CA GLY A 154 -8.99 -8.19 19.74
C GLY A 154 -8.67 -8.87 18.40
N LYS A 155 -9.62 -8.85 17.47
CA LYS A 155 -9.47 -9.37 16.09
C LYS A 155 -9.05 -8.31 15.09
N GLY A 156 -8.75 -7.09 15.52
CA GLY A 156 -8.37 -5.95 14.70
C GLY A 156 -9.36 -4.80 14.77
N TRP A 157 -8.85 -3.58 14.61
CA TRP A 157 -9.68 -2.37 14.52
C TRP A 157 -10.07 -2.09 13.08
N ASP A 158 -11.33 -1.72 12.83
CA ASP A 158 -11.89 -1.47 11.50
C ASP A 158 -11.24 -0.32 10.74
N HIS A 159 -10.59 0.58 11.44
CA HIS A 159 -9.95 1.75 10.86
C HIS A 159 -8.43 1.59 10.69
N VAL A 160 -7.89 0.38 10.87
CA VAL A 160 -6.46 0.09 10.72
C VAL A 160 -6.23 -0.96 9.66
N HIS A 161 -5.54 -0.57 8.61
CA HIS A 161 -5.14 -1.41 7.50
C HIS A 161 -3.62 -1.60 7.49
N ILE A 162 -3.17 -2.84 7.40
CA ILE A 162 -1.75 -3.17 7.36
C ILE A 162 -1.43 -3.93 6.08
N SER A 163 -0.40 -3.47 5.36
CA SER A 163 0.14 -4.13 4.18
C SER A 163 1.51 -4.73 4.46
N CYS A 164 1.70 -5.98 4.06
CA CYS A 164 2.98 -6.67 4.15
C CYS A 164 3.76 -6.54 2.85
N THR A 165 4.97 -5.98 2.91
CA THR A 165 5.84 -5.93 1.73
C THR A 165 6.52 -7.27 1.51
N CYS A 166 6.45 -7.78 0.28
CA CYS A 166 7.18 -8.95 -0.22
C CYS A 166 7.81 -8.59 -1.56
N GLU A 167 9.08 -8.24 -1.54
CA GLU A 167 9.81 -7.74 -2.72
C GLU A 167 10.35 -8.85 -3.63
N ASP A 168 10.43 -10.08 -3.14
CA ASP A 168 10.90 -11.27 -3.85
C ASP A 168 10.20 -12.52 -3.29
N GLN A 169 10.39 -13.68 -3.97
CA GLN A 169 9.76 -14.96 -3.57
C GLN A 169 10.18 -15.39 -2.17
N THR A 170 11.46 -15.25 -1.85
CA THR A 170 11.97 -15.62 -0.51
C THR A 170 11.27 -14.85 0.60
N ARG A 171 10.96 -13.57 0.37
CA ARG A 171 10.24 -12.73 1.35
C ARG A 171 8.76 -13.04 1.37
N ALA A 172 8.16 -13.36 0.24
CA ALA A 172 6.78 -13.84 0.18
C ALA A 172 6.63 -15.14 0.99
N ASP A 173 7.49 -16.13 0.75
CA ASP A 173 7.45 -17.42 1.43
C ASP A 173 7.73 -17.34 2.93
N ARG A 174 8.54 -16.37 3.36
CA ARG A 174 8.84 -16.15 4.78
C ARG A 174 7.77 -15.33 5.50
N ARG A 175 7.29 -14.25 4.88
CA ARG A 175 6.45 -13.25 5.54
C ARG A 175 4.96 -13.57 5.48
N LEU A 176 4.46 -14.05 4.34
CA LEU A 176 3.03 -14.27 4.16
C LEU A 176 2.44 -15.32 5.10
N PRO A 177 3.10 -16.47 5.38
CA PRO A 177 2.57 -17.42 6.35
C PRO A 177 2.38 -16.83 7.75
N VAL A 178 3.26 -15.93 8.17
CA VAL A 178 3.11 -15.20 9.44
C VAL A 178 2.01 -14.16 9.32
N PHE A 179 2.09 -13.29 8.32
CA PHE A 179 1.22 -12.12 8.18
C PHE A 179 -0.26 -12.47 8.00
N LEU A 180 -0.57 -13.43 7.15
CA LEU A 180 -1.96 -13.78 6.83
C LEU A 180 -2.69 -14.42 8.02
N ASN A 181 -1.96 -15.04 8.94
CA ASN A 181 -2.50 -15.62 10.17
C ASN A 181 -2.61 -14.63 11.36
N LEU A 182 -2.14 -13.37 11.22
CA LEU A 182 -2.28 -12.37 12.28
C LEU A 182 -3.75 -11.96 12.48
N PRO A 183 -4.13 -11.57 13.70
CA PRO A 183 -5.48 -11.08 14.02
C PRO A 183 -5.67 -9.64 13.52
N LEU A 184 -5.58 -9.45 12.22
CA LEU A 184 -5.76 -8.17 11.55
C LEU A 184 -7.05 -8.22 10.73
N ARG A 185 -7.87 -7.19 10.81
CA ARG A 185 -9.13 -7.13 10.07
C ARG A 185 -8.92 -6.78 8.61
N HIS A 186 -7.99 -5.88 8.31
CA HIS A 186 -7.68 -5.40 6.97
C HIS A 186 -6.24 -5.70 6.62
N LYS A 187 -6.04 -6.56 5.62
CA LYS A 187 -4.73 -7.03 5.16
C LYS A 187 -4.57 -6.79 3.66
N SER A 188 -3.38 -6.37 3.25
CA SER A 188 -2.99 -6.37 1.83
C SER A 188 -1.54 -6.82 1.66
N ILE A 189 -1.16 -7.13 0.43
CA ILE A 189 0.20 -7.49 0.05
C ILE A 189 0.75 -6.38 -0.85
N THR A 190 2.00 -5.99 -0.62
CA THR A 190 2.70 -5.02 -1.46
C THR A 190 3.99 -5.63 -2.00
N HIS A 191 4.12 -5.72 -3.33
CA HIS A 191 5.35 -6.07 -4.03
C HIS A 191 6.03 -4.79 -4.53
N GLU A 192 6.55 -3.98 -3.57
CA GLU A 192 7.21 -2.71 -3.89
C GLU A 192 8.42 -2.45 -2.95
N PRO A 193 9.65 -2.38 -3.52
CA PRO A 193 9.97 -2.61 -4.92
C PRO A 193 9.84 -4.08 -5.32
N MET A 194 9.30 -4.37 -6.49
CA MET A 194 9.30 -5.72 -7.04
C MET A 194 10.66 -6.03 -7.65
N LEU A 195 11.32 -7.10 -7.20
CA LEU A 195 12.71 -7.42 -7.55
C LEU A 195 12.87 -8.67 -8.40
N GLU A 196 11.85 -9.52 -8.44
CA GLU A 196 11.76 -10.72 -9.27
C GLU A 196 10.29 -11.12 -9.47
N ALA A 197 10.04 -12.16 -10.28
CA ALA A 197 8.73 -12.78 -10.38
C ALA A 197 8.37 -13.44 -9.03
N ILE A 198 7.13 -13.23 -8.58
CA ILE A 198 6.63 -13.76 -7.31
C ILE A 198 5.37 -14.57 -7.59
N ASP A 199 5.35 -15.82 -7.13
CA ASP A 199 4.16 -16.66 -7.16
C ASP A 199 3.52 -16.71 -5.77
N ILE A 200 2.32 -16.12 -5.67
CA ILE A 200 1.53 -16.09 -4.44
C ILE A 200 0.22 -16.89 -4.55
N ARG A 201 0.02 -17.68 -5.63
CA ARG A 201 -1.22 -18.43 -5.88
C ARG A 201 -1.66 -19.27 -4.68
N LYS A 202 -0.72 -19.94 -3.99
CA LYS A 202 -1.04 -20.75 -2.80
C LYS A 202 -1.70 -19.92 -1.69
N TYR A 203 -1.30 -18.65 -1.53
CA TYR A 203 -1.88 -17.74 -0.54
C TYR A 203 -3.19 -17.15 -1.02
N LEU A 204 -3.30 -16.84 -2.32
CA LEU A 204 -4.55 -16.35 -2.91
C LEU A 204 -5.63 -17.44 -2.87
N ALA A 205 -5.26 -18.71 -3.11
CA ALA A 205 -6.17 -19.84 -3.02
C ALA A 205 -6.75 -20.03 -1.61
N GLU A 206 -5.93 -19.80 -0.57
CA GLU A 206 -6.34 -19.97 0.82
C GLU A 206 -7.09 -18.74 1.38
N TYR A 207 -6.61 -17.53 1.07
CA TYR A 207 -7.09 -16.30 1.70
C TYR A 207 -7.85 -15.36 0.77
N GLY A 208 -7.71 -15.49 -0.55
CA GLY A 208 -8.27 -14.55 -1.53
C GLY A 208 -9.80 -14.48 -1.54
N ASN A 209 -10.46 -15.62 -1.37
CA ASN A 209 -11.92 -15.69 -1.28
C ASN A 209 -12.44 -15.91 0.15
N SER A 210 -11.54 -15.95 1.13
CA SER A 210 -11.92 -16.09 2.53
C SER A 210 -12.43 -14.77 3.06
N VAL A 211 -13.54 -14.84 3.79
CA VAL A 211 -14.14 -13.67 4.45
C VAL A 211 -14.03 -13.80 5.98
N ASN A 212 -13.93 -12.66 6.64
CA ASN A 212 -14.01 -12.60 8.09
C ASN A 212 -15.47 -12.72 8.55
N GLU A 213 -15.70 -12.67 9.87
CA GLU A 213 -17.02 -12.80 10.49
C GLU A 213 -18.01 -11.71 10.02
N ASN A 214 -17.52 -10.58 9.52
CA ASN A 214 -18.33 -9.47 9.04
C ASN A 214 -18.57 -9.54 7.52
N GLY A 215 -18.16 -10.63 6.85
CA GLY A 215 -18.28 -10.79 5.40
C GLY A 215 -17.24 -10.03 4.56
N SER A 216 -16.29 -9.33 5.19
CA SER A 216 -15.18 -8.66 4.48
C SER A 216 -14.07 -9.65 4.13
N ARG A 217 -13.39 -9.43 3.00
CA ARG A 217 -12.27 -10.27 2.59
C ARG A 217 -11.13 -10.22 3.60
N ILE A 218 -10.48 -11.35 3.87
CA ILE A 218 -9.28 -11.42 4.72
C ILE A 218 -8.09 -10.77 4.01
N LEU A 219 -7.92 -11.04 2.70
CA LEU A 219 -6.93 -10.40 1.86
C LEU A 219 -7.64 -9.44 0.87
N GLU A 220 -7.50 -8.15 1.10
CA GLU A 220 -8.27 -7.12 0.40
C GLU A 220 -7.67 -6.72 -0.94
N SER A 221 -6.35 -6.73 -1.06
CA SER A 221 -5.68 -6.35 -2.30
C SER A 221 -4.23 -6.78 -2.36
N VAL A 222 -3.71 -6.79 -3.59
CA VAL A 222 -2.28 -6.90 -3.90
C VAL A 222 -1.87 -5.69 -4.72
N SER A 223 -0.75 -5.05 -4.38
CA SER A 223 -0.17 -3.96 -5.16
C SER A 223 1.25 -4.28 -5.61
N CYS A 224 1.62 -3.80 -6.80
CA CYS A 224 2.97 -3.92 -7.34
C CYS A 224 3.56 -2.56 -7.66
N GLY A 225 4.89 -2.45 -7.57
CA GLY A 225 5.59 -1.27 -8.02
C GLY A 225 7.09 -1.49 -8.18
N GLY A 226 7.69 -0.76 -9.12
CA GLY A 226 9.12 -0.72 -9.32
C GLY A 226 9.82 0.22 -8.35
N GLU A 227 11.14 0.14 -8.30
CA GLU A 227 11.99 0.96 -7.44
C GLU A 227 12.18 2.36 -8.04
N SER A 228 12.03 3.39 -7.23
CA SER A 228 12.25 4.78 -7.66
C SER A 228 13.68 5.27 -7.40
N GLY A 229 14.13 6.26 -8.20
CA GLY A 229 15.39 6.97 -8.01
C GLY A 229 16.54 6.46 -8.88
N PRO A 230 17.73 7.12 -8.81
CA PRO A 230 18.81 6.95 -9.81
C PRO A 230 19.49 5.59 -9.78
N LYS A 231 19.43 4.88 -8.66
CA LYS A 231 20.00 3.52 -8.51
C LYS A 231 18.92 2.44 -8.58
N ALA A 232 17.75 2.74 -9.14
CA ALA A 232 16.66 1.80 -9.23
C ALA A 232 17.06 0.54 -10.01
N ARG A 233 16.73 -0.61 -9.45
CA ARG A 233 16.83 -1.90 -10.14
C ARG A 233 15.71 -2.01 -11.16
N ILE A 234 15.91 -2.84 -12.15
CA ILE A 234 14.92 -3.07 -13.19
C ILE A 234 13.70 -3.78 -12.59
N CYS A 235 12.52 -3.22 -12.83
CA CYS A 235 11.25 -3.91 -12.68
C CYS A 235 10.87 -4.51 -14.04
N ASP A 236 10.53 -5.78 -14.09
CA ASP A 236 10.07 -6.43 -15.31
C ASP A 236 8.55 -6.37 -15.38
N PHE A 237 8.02 -5.84 -16.48
CA PHE A 237 6.58 -5.75 -16.68
C PHE A 237 5.91 -7.13 -16.70
N GLY A 238 6.60 -8.16 -17.17
CA GLY A 238 6.11 -9.54 -17.12
C GLY A 238 5.89 -10.05 -15.71
N TRP A 239 6.67 -9.60 -14.72
CA TRP A 239 6.44 -9.95 -13.32
C TRP A 239 5.16 -9.31 -12.78
N VAL A 240 4.95 -8.02 -13.11
CA VAL A 240 3.74 -7.27 -12.74
C VAL A 240 2.50 -7.92 -13.35
N LEU A 241 2.57 -8.23 -14.67
CA LEU A 241 1.50 -8.90 -15.38
C LEU A 241 1.18 -10.28 -14.79
N ASN A 242 2.21 -11.07 -14.44
CA ASN A 242 2.00 -12.36 -13.79
C ASN A 242 1.29 -12.23 -12.43
N THR A 243 1.63 -11.22 -11.62
CA THR A 243 0.92 -10.98 -10.35
C THR A 243 -0.53 -10.53 -10.60
N HIS A 244 -0.77 -9.67 -11.60
CA HIS A 244 -2.12 -9.31 -12.02
C HIS A 244 -2.94 -10.54 -12.40
N ILE A 245 -2.40 -11.43 -13.25
CA ILE A 245 -3.06 -12.68 -13.66
C ILE A 245 -3.42 -13.54 -12.44
N GLN A 246 -2.49 -13.71 -11.50
CA GLN A 246 -2.76 -14.44 -10.26
C GLN A 246 -3.92 -13.81 -9.47
N CYS A 247 -3.93 -12.50 -9.34
CA CYS A 247 -5.01 -11.79 -8.64
C CYS A 247 -6.37 -11.94 -9.31
N VAL A 248 -6.41 -11.86 -10.65
CA VAL A 248 -7.64 -12.09 -11.44
C VAL A 248 -8.12 -13.53 -11.28
N GLU A 249 -7.23 -14.52 -11.36
CA GLU A 249 -7.54 -15.95 -11.20
C GLU A 249 -8.26 -16.25 -9.87
N TYR A 250 -7.89 -15.55 -8.79
CA TYR A 250 -8.47 -15.73 -7.45
C TYR A 250 -9.43 -14.62 -7.04
N GLY A 251 -9.80 -13.71 -7.95
CA GLY A 251 -10.75 -12.63 -7.71
C GLY A 251 -10.29 -11.58 -6.70
N VAL A 252 -8.98 -11.47 -6.42
CA VAL A 252 -8.40 -10.51 -5.47
C VAL A 252 -8.11 -9.18 -6.17
N PRO A 253 -8.49 -8.03 -5.63
CA PRO A 253 -8.16 -6.72 -6.18
C PRO A 253 -6.66 -6.54 -6.41
N PHE A 254 -6.29 -5.94 -7.54
CA PHE A 254 -4.90 -5.69 -7.91
C PHE A 254 -4.69 -4.23 -8.33
N HIS A 255 -3.55 -3.66 -7.93
CA HIS A 255 -3.16 -2.31 -8.30
C HIS A 255 -1.70 -2.23 -8.76
N PHE A 256 -1.47 -1.68 -9.96
CA PHE A 256 -0.13 -1.36 -10.43
C PHE A 256 0.22 0.07 -10.05
N HIS A 257 0.85 0.25 -8.88
CA HIS A 257 1.09 1.55 -8.26
C HIS A 257 2.05 2.45 -9.04
N GLN A 258 3.20 1.91 -9.47
CA GLN A 258 4.20 2.66 -10.25
C GLN A 258 5.14 1.73 -11.02
N THR A 259 5.62 2.21 -12.18
CA THR A 259 6.60 1.46 -12.98
C THR A 259 7.99 1.37 -12.35
N GLY A 260 8.30 2.27 -11.43
CA GLY A 260 9.66 2.55 -11.00
C GLY A 260 10.44 3.34 -12.07
N ALA A 261 11.70 3.67 -11.76
CA ALA A 261 12.55 4.44 -12.67
C ALA A 261 13.07 3.62 -13.85
N ARG A 262 13.09 2.29 -13.74
CA ARG A 262 13.61 1.39 -14.79
C ARG A 262 12.64 0.24 -15.00
N LEU A 263 11.96 0.25 -16.16
CA LEU A 263 10.98 -0.78 -16.55
C LEU A 263 11.48 -1.58 -17.75
N ARG A 264 11.53 -2.91 -17.64
CA ARG A 264 11.81 -3.80 -18.75
C ARG A 264 10.50 -4.33 -19.34
N ARG A 265 10.39 -4.30 -20.68
CA ARG A 265 9.25 -4.87 -21.40
C ARG A 265 9.73 -5.68 -22.58
N SER A 266 9.00 -6.74 -22.90
CA SER A 266 9.11 -7.45 -24.17
C SER A 266 8.37 -6.64 -25.25
N VAL A 267 9.06 -6.30 -26.34
CA VAL A 267 8.49 -5.54 -27.46
C VAL A 267 8.78 -6.26 -28.79
N PRO A 268 7.92 -6.14 -29.81
CA PRO A 268 8.18 -6.71 -31.12
C PRO A 268 9.53 -6.20 -31.71
N ASP A 269 10.25 -7.07 -32.41
CA ASP A 269 11.53 -6.72 -33.06
C ASP A 269 11.36 -6.29 -34.51
N GLY A 270 10.13 -6.25 -35.03
CA GLY A 270 9.80 -5.93 -36.42
C GLY A 270 10.03 -7.09 -37.42
N HIS A 271 10.52 -8.24 -36.97
CA HIS A 271 10.83 -9.42 -37.77
C HIS A 271 10.04 -10.66 -37.35
N GLY A 272 8.97 -10.47 -36.54
CA GLY A 272 8.12 -11.54 -36.03
C GLY A 272 8.61 -12.14 -34.70
N GLY A 273 9.70 -11.61 -34.14
CA GLY A 273 10.21 -11.95 -32.80
C GLY A 273 9.95 -10.85 -31.78
N HIS A 274 10.53 -11.02 -30.58
CA HIS A 274 10.46 -10.05 -29.49
C HIS A 274 11.86 -9.79 -28.89
N ILE A 275 12.11 -8.56 -28.52
CA ILE A 275 13.32 -8.13 -27.80
C ILE A 275 12.95 -7.56 -26.44
N GLN A 276 13.88 -7.66 -25.49
CA GLN A 276 13.73 -7.03 -24.17
C GLN A 276 14.26 -5.59 -24.24
N LYS A 277 13.40 -4.61 -23.96
CA LYS A 277 13.75 -3.19 -23.92
C LYS A 277 13.60 -2.65 -22.50
N VAL A 278 14.60 -1.89 -22.04
CA VAL A 278 14.56 -1.20 -20.76
C VAL A 278 14.28 0.28 -21.00
N TYR A 279 13.29 0.79 -20.32
CA TYR A 279 12.88 2.19 -20.36
C TYR A 279 13.31 2.88 -19.05
N GLU A 280 13.98 4.02 -19.18
CA GLU A 280 14.24 4.93 -18.07
C GLU A 280 13.05 5.89 -17.95
N ILE A 281 12.29 5.79 -16.85
CA ILE A 281 11.05 6.53 -16.69
C ILE A 281 11.23 7.63 -15.64
N PRO A 282 11.11 8.91 -16.02
CA PRO A 282 11.16 10.03 -15.09
C PRO A 282 10.11 9.90 -13.99
N ARG A 283 10.45 10.42 -12.81
CA ARG A 283 9.64 10.24 -11.59
C ARG A 283 8.18 10.69 -11.76
N GLU A 284 7.97 11.79 -12.46
CA GLU A 284 6.66 12.38 -12.73
C GLU A 284 5.75 11.50 -13.59
N TYR A 285 6.31 10.56 -14.34
CA TYR A 285 5.55 9.66 -15.23
C TYR A 285 5.36 8.25 -14.66
N GLN A 286 6.05 7.87 -13.57
CA GLN A 286 6.05 6.48 -13.09
C GLN A 286 4.64 5.97 -12.73
N HIS A 287 3.83 6.79 -12.07
CA HIS A 287 2.44 6.45 -11.75
C HIS A 287 1.55 6.47 -12.99
N THR A 288 1.63 7.53 -13.80
CA THR A 288 0.81 7.67 -15.00
C THR A 288 1.07 6.55 -16.02
N GLN A 289 2.31 6.08 -16.14
CA GLN A 289 2.64 4.95 -17.01
C GLN A 289 2.11 3.62 -16.45
N ALA A 290 2.09 3.44 -15.14
CA ALA A 290 1.46 2.28 -14.52
C ALA A 290 -0.06 2.29 -14.74
N GLU A 291 -0.71 3.43 -14.54
CA GLU A 291 -2.14 3.61 -14.81
C GLU A 291 -2.50 3.32 -16.28
N LYS A 292 -1.68 3.82 -17.23
CA LYS A 292 -1.87 3.55 -18.67
C LYS A 292 -1.71 2.08 -19.04
N ALA A 293 -1.06 1.27 -18.22
CA ALA A 293 -0.97 -0.17 -18.46
C ALA A 293 -2.33 -0.88 -18.34
N GLY A 294 -3.31 -0.26 -17.66
CA GLY A 294 -4.68 -0.78 -17.56
C GLY A 294 -4.79 -2.10 -16.81
N LEU A 295 -3.87 -2.37 -15.86
CA LEU A 295 -3.82 -3.61 -15.09
C LEU A 295 -4.60 -3.57 -13.78
N ASP A 296 -5.13 -2.41 -13.39
CA ASP A 296 -5.90 -2.31 -12.15
C ASP A 296 -7.17 -3.17 -12.24
N TYR A 297 -7.43 -3.92 -11.16
CA TYR A 297 -8.53 -4.87 -11.10
C TYR A 297 -9.24 -4.76 -9.75
N GLY A 298 -10.54 -4.49 -9.78
CA GLY A 298 -11.36 -4.24 -8.59
C GLY A 298 -11.79 -5.48 -7.80
N GLY A 299 -11.42 -6.68 -8.27
CA GLY A 299 -11.86 -7.94 -7.68
C GLY A 299 -13.21 -8.41 -8.20
N GLY A 300 -13.54 -9.70 -7.97
CA GLY A 300 -14.73 -10.38 -8.49
C GLY A 300 -14.33 -11.64 -9.29
N ILE A 301 -15.28 -12.49 -9.66
CA ILE A 301 -15.02 -13.74 -10.40
C ILE A 301 -15.22 -13.53 -11.93
N GLU A 302 -15.15 -12.31 -12.42
CA GLU A 302 -15.20 -12.06 -13.85
C GLU A 302 -13.80 -12.23 -14.46
N ILE A 303 -13.61 -13.33 -15.19
CA ILE A 303 -12.40 -13.51 -16.02
C ILE A 303 -12.53 -12.54 -17.20
N PRO A 304 -11.64 -11.54 -17.36
CA PRO A 304 -11.64 -10.68 -18.53
C PRO A 304 -11.54 -11.53 -19.80
N ALA A 305 -12.35 -11.22 -20.82
CA ALA A 305 -12.42 -11.95 -22.07
C ALA A 305 -11.06 -12.12 -22.80
N CYS A 306 -10.07 -11.28 -22.48
CA CYS A 306 -8.70 -11.36 -22.99
C CYS A 306 -7.85 -12.49 -22.38
N LEU A 307 -8.31 -13.14 -21.31
CA LEU A 307 -7.63 -14.26 -20.65
C LEU A 307 -8.29 -15.62 -20.90
N SER A 308 -9.43 -15.66 -21.62
CA SER A 308 -10.01 -16.90 -22.08
C SER A 308 -9.15 -17.48 -23.22
N ALA A 309 -8.76 -18.74 -23.10
CA ALA A 309 -7.85 -19.42 -24.02
C ALA A 309 -8.31 -19.45 -25.51
N ASP A 310 -9.49 -18.92 -25.82
CA ASP A 310 -10.13 -18.98 -27.16
C ASP A 310 -10.23 -17.62 -27.86
N SER A 311 -9.60 -16.55 -27.41
CA SER A 311 -9.60 -15.26 -28.12
C SER A 311 -8.22 -14.89 -28.64
N PRO A 312 -7.93 -15.13 -29.94
CA PRO A 312 -6.83 -14.47 -30.62
C PRO A 312 -7.24 -13.02 -30.92
N SER A 313 -6.43 -12.08 -30.53
CA SER A 313 -6.53 -10.65 -30.84
C SER A 313 -7.53 -9.84 -30.02
N VAL A 314 -7.04 -9.03 -29.11
CA VAL A 314 -7.16 -7.55 -29.07
C VAL A 314 -6.37 -7.01 -27.86
N CYS A 315 -5.05 -7.03 -27.93
CA CYS A 315 -4.30 -5.95 -27.30
C CYS A 315 -4.20 -4.84 -28.34
N LYS A 316 -5.08 -3.87 -28.31
CA LYS A 316 -4.94 -2.65 -29.12
C LYS A 316 -3.68 -1.94 -28.64
N GLU A 317 -2.71 -1.83 -29.55
CA GLU A 317 -1.56 -0.96 -29.39
C GLU A 317 -2.05 0.49 -29.23
N PRO A 318 -1.42 1.31 -28.36
CA PRO A 318 -1.67 2.74 -28.37
C PRO A 318 -1.14 3.29 -29.72
N GLU A 319 -2.03 3.93 -30.50
CA GLU A 319 -1.69 4.64 -31.72
C GLU A 319 -0.57 5.67 -31.40
N GLU A 320 0.53 5.58 -32.15
CA GLU A 320 1.55 6.61 -32.18
C GLU A 320 0.93 7.87 -32.78
N GLU A 321 0.67 8.88 -31.98
CA GLU A 321 0.39 10.21 -32.50
C GLU A 321 1.62 10.70 -33.24
N GLY A 322 1.49 10.68 -34.58
CA GLY A 322 2.51 11.17 -35.50
C GLY A 322 2.81 12.64 -35.26
N SER A 323 4.09 12.92 -35.01
CA SER A 323 4.66 14.27 -35.05
C SER A 323 4.58 14.80 -36.49
N ASN A 324 3.83 15.89 -36.67
CA ASN A 324 4.07 16.89 -37.69
C ASN A 324 4.60 18.15 -37.05
#